data_8f49b8489b234a94bbf8a85d6dc36b24
#
_entry.id   8f49b8489b234a94bbf8a85d6dc36b24
#
_cell.length_a   1.000
_cell.length_b   1.000
_cell.length_c   1.000
_cell.angle_alpha   90.00
_cell.angle_beta   90.00
_cell.angle_gamma   90.00
#
_symmetry.space_group_name_H-M   'P 1'
#
loop_
_entity.id
_entity.type
_entity.pdbx_description
1 polymer ?
#
loop_
_entity_poly.entity_id
_entity_poly.type
_entity_poly.pdbx_seq_one_letter_code
_entity_poly.pdbx_strand_id
1 'polypeptide(L)'
;MSNLVFDESSSNREASHGYAWWFSGDTFEKAMAEERKPRKRSLMHRLTTHPGRLTILYFMMLGALSTLLLLTPTATPKGEQTTFTTAFFTAISAISTCGISIVNSTTHWSAFGQAVLIFSVQMGGLGVMTFASLIALAVNHHLKATQKLLTANELGTTKLGEIKGVLTVVIATAFTIEGITFVALFPGLYKVNHGNVRHTLWESLFFAVMAYNNAGFTPDGAGLHVNNWAVGLPILVSAFCGTLGFPVLLNLMRSWRNHRPPKRWSLHTKLTLTTTFCIVLASFTWFLLMEWNNKLLFATEGVEPRLWHAMVAAVMPRSSGFDLSWMPGVSDATKVFLSIVMFIGGGSTSTAGGIRVTTFAVILLTCRAAFTGRHDVNAFHRRI
;
A
#
# COMPACT_ATOMS: atom_id res chain seq x y z
N MET A 1 56.93 -0.78 38.40
CA MET A 1 56.54 -0.32 39.72
C MET A 1 55.05 -0.16 39.75
N SER A 2 54.52 -0.96 40.45
CA SER A 2 53.32 -1.23 41.26
C SER A 2 51.96 -1.08 40.56
N ASN A 3 51.40 -2.27 40.36
CA ASN A 3 50.00 -2.57 40.11
C ASN A 3 49.07 -1.96 41.16
N LEU A 4 48.02 -1.27 40.71
CA LEU A 4 46.79 -1.11 41.48
C LEU A 4 45.67 -1.80 40.69
N VAL A 5 45.42 -3.05 41.09
CA VAL A 5 44.22 -3.79 40.76
C VAL A 5 43.12 -3.25 41.67
N PHE A 6 42.16 -2.52 41.11
CA PHE A 6 40.93 -2.15 41.81
C PHE A 6 40.03 -3.38 41.81
N ASP A 7 39.82 -3.96 42.98
CA ASP A 7 38.88 -5.05 43.25
C ASP A 7 37.45 -4.49 43.27
N GLU A 8 36.71 -4.64 42.17
CA GLU A 8 35.28 -4.29 42.03
C GLU A 8 34.33 -5.21 42.83
N SER A 9 34.86 -6.18 43.55
CA SER A 9 34.03 -7.17 44.27
C SER A 9 33.55 -6.69 45.66
N SER A 10 34.13 -5.63 46.21
CA SER A 10 33.79 -5.12 47.56
C SER A 10 32.63 -4.09 47.53
N SER A 11 32.45 -3.30 46.48
CA SER A 11 31.43 -2.26 46.41
C SER A 11 30.00 -2.80 46.22
N ASN A 12 29.84 -3.99 45.59
CA ASN A 12 28.53 -4.60 45.36
C ASN A 12 28.03 -5.43 46.56
N ARG A 13 28.84 -5.69 47.56
CA ARG A 13 28.39 -6.42 48.79
C ARG A 13 27.83 -5.47 49.84
N GLU A 14 28.26 -4.23 49.93
CA GLU A 14 27.73 -3.28 50.92
C GLU A 14 26.37 -2.72 50.51
N ALA A 15 26.07 -2.56 49.21
CA ALA A 15 24.77 -2.13 48.73
C ALA A 15 23.64 -3.16 48.93
N SER A 16 23.97 -4.45 49.01
CA SER A 16 22.97 -5.51 49.19
C SER A 16 22.58 -5.74 50.65
N HIS A 17 23.38 -5.27 51.61
CA HIS A 17 23.10 -5.45 53.06
C HIS A 17 22.20 -4.36 53.67
N GLY A 18 21.96 -3.25 52.99
CA GLY A 18 21.19 -2.09 53.50
C GLY A 18 19.69 -2.31 53.61
N TYR A 19 19.11 -3.27 52.87
CA TYR A 19 17.65 -3.46 52.78
C TYR A 19 17.17 -4.84 53.26
N ALA A 20 18.07 -5.77 53.58
CA ALA A 20 17.73 -7.14 53.90
C ALA A 20 17.16 -7.37 55.30
N TRP A 21 17.23 -6.43 56.20
CA TRP A 21 16.81 -6.61 57.63
C TRP A 21 15.36 -6.23 57.91
N TRP A 22 14.62 -5.64 56.89
CA TRP A 22 13.22 -5.27 57.02
C TRP A 22 12.26 -6.40 56.62
N PHE A 23 12.71 -7.43 55.90
CA PHE A 23 11.84 -8.55 55.55
C PHE A 23 12.42 -9.83 56.15
N SER A 24 11.57 -10.62 56.83
CA SER A 24 11.96 -12.00 57.25
C SER A 24 12.29 -12.76 55.97
N GLY A 25 13.35 -13.62 56.02
CA GLY A 25 13.82 -14.36 54.84
C GLY A 25 12.73 -15.07 54.03
N ASP A 26 11.69 -15.57 54.71
CA ASP A 26 10.54 -16.25 54.12
C ASP A 26 9.66 -15.32 53.24
N THR A 27 9.57 -14.03 53.56
CA THR A 27 8.79 -13.07 52.77
C THR A 27 9.52 -12.64 51.50
N PHE A 28 10.86 -12.53 51.57
CA PHE A 28 11.68 -12.23 50.40
C PHE A 28 11.75 -13.40 49.42
N GLU A 29 11.94 -14.64 49.94
CA GLU A 29 11.91 -15.83 49.09
C GLU A 29 10.53 -16.08 48.45
N LYS A 30 9.44 -15.81 49.15
CA LYS A 30 8.07 -15.87 48.60
C LYS A 30 7.84 -14.80 47.53
N ALA A 31 8.29 -13.57 47.74
CA ALA A 31 8.20 -12.49 46.74
C ALA A 31 9.02 -12.82 45.47
N MET A 32 10.23 -13.35 45.62
CA MET A 32 11.07 -13.78 44.51
C MET A 32 10.53 -15.05 43.82
N ALA A 33 9.86 -15.94 44.56
CA ALA A 33 9.22 -17.14 44.00
C ALA A 33 7.91 -16.77 43.25
N GLU A 34 7.21 -15.72 43.70
CA GLU A 34 6.03 -15.19 43.00
C GLU A 34 6.40 -14.46 41.72
N GLU A 35 7.52 -13.73 41.69
CA GLU A 35 8.06 -13.12 40.48
C GLU A 35 8.58 -14.18 39.46
N ARG A 36 9.04 -15.33 39.93
CA ARG A 36 9.50 -16.48 39.11
C ARG A 36 8.35 -17.33 38.56
N LYS A 37 7.13 -17.23 39.07
CA LYS A 37 6.00 -17.93 38.47
C LYS A 37 5.81 -17.43 37.05
N PRO A 38 5.96 -18.30 36.00
CA PRO A 38 5.72 -17.85 34.65
C PRO A 38 4.24 -17.46 34.57
N ARG A 39 3.98 -16.15 34.62
CA ARG A 39 2.63 -15.62 34.33
C ARG A 39 2.21 -16.28 33.03
N LYS A 40 1.22 -17.18 33.07
CA LYS A 40 0.62 -17.79 31.88
C LYS A 40 0.19 -16.61 30.98
N ARG A 41 1.10 -16.22 30.10
CA ARG A 41 0.81 -15.13 29.14
C ARG A 41 -0.41 -15.58 28.38
N SER A 42 -1.53 -14.90 28.57
CA SER A 42 -2.78 -15.12 27.83
C SER A 42 -2.44 -15.26 26.35
N LEU A 43 -3.11 -16.19 25.65
CA LEU A 43 -2.98 -16.39 24.21
C LEU A 43 -3.08 -15.03 23.46
N MET A 44 -3.96 -14.15 23.96
CA MET A 44 -4.14 -12.77 23.51
C MET A 44 -2.84 -11.96 23.63
N HIS A 45 -2.09 -12.09 24.73
CA HIS A 45 -0.82 -11.39 24.93
C HIS A 45 0.29 -11.91 24.00
N ARG A 46 0.30 -13.20 23.67
CA ARG A 46 1.23 -13.79 22.69
C ARG A 46 0.91 -13.38 21.25
N LEU A 47 -0.36 -13.15 20.92
CA LEU A 47 -0.80 -12.68 19.62
C LEU A 47 -0.48 -11.18 19.43
N THR A 48 -0.68 -10.36 20.47
CA THR A 48 -0.47 -8.90 20.39
C THR A 48 1.00 -8.47 20.46
N THR A 49 1.92 -9.33 20.91
CA THR A 49 3.35 -9.01 21.02
C THR A 49 4.09 -9.02 19.68
N HIS A 50 3.54 -9.66 18.63
CA HIS A 50 4.17 -9.74 17.32
C HIS A 50 3.30 -9.03 16.26
N PRO A 51 3.76 -7.91 15.67
CA PRO A 51 2.98 -7.15 14.70
C PRO A 51 2.56 -7.99 13.48
N GLY A 52 3.39 -8.93 13.01
CA GLY A 52 3.03 -9.81 11.89
C GLY A 52 1.85 -10.74 12.17
N ARG A 53 1.74 -11.28 13.41
CA ARG A 53 0.59 -12.13 13.80
C ARG A 53 -0.70 -11.33 13.87
N LEU A 54 -0.62 -10.11 14.38
CA LEU A 54 -1.76 -9.21 14.43
C LEU A 54 -2.26 -8.87 13.02
N THR A 55 -1.35 -8.65 12.09
CA THR A 55 -1.67 -8.41 10.67
C THR A 55 -2.40 -9.58 10.05
N ILE A 56 -1.90 -10.80 10.21
CA ILE A 56 -2.53 -12.01 9.67
C ILE A 56 -3.94 -12.16 10.26
N LEU A 57 -4.08 -12.00 11.58
CA LEU A 57 -5.38 -12.10 12.24
C LEU A 57 -6.36 -11.05 11.72
N TYR A 58 -5.90 -9.80 11.54
CA TYR A 58 -6.72 -8.72 10.97
C TYR A 58 -7.26 -9.10 9.58
N PHE A 59 -6.38 -9.53 8.66
CA PHE A 59 -6.80 -9.89 7.31
C PHE A 59 -7.69 -11.14 7.27
N MET A 60 -7.44 -12.13 8.14
CA MET A 60 -8.31 -13.30 8.26
C MET A 60 -9.71 -12.92 8.78
N MET A 61 -9.78 -12.09 9.81
CA MET A 61 -11.07 -11.62 10.35
C MET A 61 -11.83 -10.78 9.33
N LEU A 62 -11.13 -9.87 8.64
CA LEU A 62 -11.73 -9.06 7.60
C LEU A 62 -12.23 -9.92 6.43
N GLY A 63 -11.44 -10.94 6.02
CA GLY A 63 -11.82 -11.89 4.99
C GLY A 63 -13.05 -12.70 5.34
N ALA A 64 -13.11 -13.23 6.57
CA ALA A 64 -14.27 -13.96 7.05
C ALA A 64 -15.52 -13.06 7.12
N LEU A 65 -15.39 -11.84 7.66
CA LEU A 65 -16.49 -10.87 7.74
C LEU A 65 -17.02 -10.51 6.35
N SER A 66 -16.13 -10.14 5.42
CA SER A 66 -16.53 -9.76 4.06
C SER A 66 -17.18 -10.93 3.30
N THR A 67 -16.64 -12.16 3.47
CA THR A 67 -17.23 -13.36 2.89
C THR A 67 -18.65 -13.61 3.41
N LEU A 68 -18.84 -13.51 4.73
CA LEU A 68 -20.15 -13.69 5.35
C LEU A 68 -21.15 -12.64 4.87
N LEU A 69 -20.74 -11.38 4.74
CA LEU A 69 -21.58 -10.30 4.24
C LEU A 69 -21.95 -10.52 2.76
N LEU A 70 -21.02 -10.98 1.92
CA LEU A 70 -21.28 -11.28 0.50
C LEU A 70 -22.14 -12.54 0.30
N LEU A 71 -22.21 -13.44 1.27
CA LEU A 71 -23.10 -14.62 1.26
C LEU A 71 -24.54 -14.27 1.64
N THR A 72 -24.81 -13.08 2.14
CA THR A 72 -26.17 -12.70 2.50
C THR A 72 -27.04 -12.58 1.24
N PRO A 73 -28.32 -12.98 1.29
CA PRO A 73 -29.23 -12.86 0.14
C PRO A 73 -29.44 -11.44 -0.36
N THR A 74 -29.10 -10.43 0.46
CA THR A 74 -29.17 -9.02 0.14
C THR A 74 -27.99 -8.55 -0.72
N ALA A 75 -26.89 -9.33 -0.76
CA ALA A 75 -25.69 -8.96 -1.49
C ALA A 75 -25.83 -9.18 -3.01
N THR A 76 -26.78 -9.99 -3.45
CA THR A 76 -27.08 -10.25 -4.86
C THR A 76 -28.47 -9.73 -5.23
N PRO A 77 -28.73 -9.43 -6.51
CA PRO A 77 -30.07 -9.12 -6.99
C PRO A 77 -31.06 -10.27 -6.75
N LYS A 78 -32.33 -9.95 -6.70
CA LYS A 78 -33.40 -10.96 -6.48
C LYS A 78 -33.34 -12.06 -7.54
N GLY A 79 -33.22 -13.32 -7.08
CA GLY A 79 -33.18 -14.50 -7.95
C GLY A 79 -31.79 -15.07 -8.22
N GLU A 80 -30.72 -14.36 -7.87
CA GLU A 80 -29.38 -14.89 -7.96
C GLU A 80 -28.87 -15.39 -6.60
N GLN A 81 -28.16 -16.52 -6.62
CA GLN A 81 -27.51 -17.08 -5.43
C GLN A 81 -26.01 -17.08 -5.63
N THR A 82 -25.29 -16.60 -4.63
CA THR A 82 -23.82 -16.62 -4.62
C THR A 82 -23.32 -17.89 -3.94
N THR A 83 -22.39 -18.59 -4.60
CA THR A 83 -21.71 -19.73 -3.98
C THR A 83 -20.67 -19.25 -2.96
N PHE A 84 -20.35 -20.10 -1.97
CA PHE A 84 -19.28 -19.81 -1.00
C PHE A 84 -17.96 -19.48 -1.71
N THR A 85 -17.60 -20.22 -2.75
CA THR A 85 -16.36 -20.00 -3.51
C THR A 85 -16.33 -18.62 -4.16
N THR A 86 -17.44 -18.18 -4.77
CA THR A 86 -17.55 -16.86 -5.39
C THR A 86 -17.43 -15.74 -4.36
N ALA A 87 -18.15 -15.85 -3.23
CA ALA A 87 -18.11 -14.86 -2.16
C ALA A 87 -16.74 -14.79 -1.51
N PHE A 88 -16.12 -15.93 -1.20
CA PHE A 88 -14.80 -16.02 -0.59
C PHE A 88 -13.70 -15.45 -1.52
N PHE A 89 -13.69 -15.87 -2.78
CA PHE A 89 -12.73 -15.37 -3.77
C PHE A 89 -12.85 -13.86 -3.95
N THR A 90 -14.07 -13.35 -4.11
CA THR A 90 -14.30 -11.91 -4.29
C THR A 90 -13.92 -11.12 -3.04
N ALA A 91 -14.23 -11.64 -1.82
CA ALA A 91 -13.84 -11.01 -0.56
C ALA A 91 -12.30 -10.90 -0.43
N ILE A 92 -11.57 -12.00 -0.70
CA ILE A 92 -10.11 -12.02 -0.64
C ILE A 92 -9.52 -11.10 -1.71
N SER A 93 -10.05 -11.13 -2.94
CA SER A 93 -9.65 -10.23 -4.02
C SER A 93 -9.85 -8.76 -3.66
N ALA A 94 -10.96 -8.41 -3.02
CA ALA A 94 -11.25 -7.05 -2.58
C ALA A 94 -10.29 -6.59 -1.46
N ILE A 95 -10.07 -7.41 -0.44
CA ILE A 95 -9.22 -7.08 0.70
C ILE A 95 -7.75 -6.99 0.31
N SER A 96 -7.31 -7.85 -0.60
CA SER A 96 -5.95 -7.80 -1.14
C SER A 96 -5.75 -6.70 -2.18
N THR A 97 -6.82 -5.94 -2.49
CA THR A 97 -6.85 -4.91 -3.54
C THR A 97 -6.39 -5.43 -4.91
N CYS A 98 -6.62 -6.73 -5.18
CA CYS A 98 -6.29 -7.36 -6.47
C CYS A 98 -7.28 -7.01 -7.58
N GLY A 99 -8.57 -6.88 -7.24
CA GLY A 99 -9.63 -6.57 -8.19
C GLY A 99 -9.96 -7.66 -9.21
N ILE A 100 -9.46 -8.88 -8.99
CA ILE A 100 -9.79 -10.02 -9.86
C ILE A 100 -11.21 -10.45 -9.56
N SER A 101 -12.07 -10.41 -10.56
CA SER A 101 -13.47 -10.84 -10.45
C SER A 101 -13.71 -12.10 -11.29
N ILE A 102 -14.35 -13.10 -10.68
CA ILE A 102 -14.79 -14.32 -11.36
C ILE A 102 -16.25 -14.25 -11.80
N VAL A 103 -16.93 -13.17 -11.44
CA VAL A 103 -18.30 -12.85 -11.84
C VAL A 103 -18.34 -11.43 -12.35
N ASN A 104 -19.32 -11.08 -13.15
CA ASN A 104 -19.51 -9.69 -13.55
C ASN A 104 -19.95 -8.88 -12.33
N SER A 105 -19.08 -8.01 -11.84
CA SER A 105 -19.31 -7.24 -10.59
C SER A 105 -20.52 -6.31 -10.70
N THR A 106 -20.88 -5.90 -11.90
CA THR A 106 -21.98 -4.98 -12.16
C THR A 106 -23.35 -5.64 -12.00
N THR A 107 -23.49 -6.86 -12.53
CA THR A 107 -24.78 -7.57 -12.59
C THR A 107 -24.97 -8.49 -11.40
N HIS A 108 -23.87 -9.06 -10.88
CA HIS A 108 -23.92 -10.06 -9.81
C HIS A 108 -24.08 -9.46 -8.41
N TRP A 109 -23.52 -8.26 -8.16
CA TRP A 109 -23.58 -7.63 -6.84
C TRP A 109 -24.61 -6.52 -6.78
N SER A 110 -25.54 -6.61 -5.83
CA SER A 110 -26.49 -5.55 -5.51
C SER A 110 -25.75 -4.30 -4.97
N ALA A 111 -26.46 -3.18 -4.79
CA ALA A 111 -25.89 -2.00 -4.15
C ALA A 111 -25.29 -2.30 -2.76
N PHE A 112 -25.88 -3.23 -2.01
CA PHE A 112 -25.32 -3.70 -0.73
C PHE A 112 -24.04 -4.51 -0.94
N GLY A 113 -24.01 -5.44 -1.89
CA GLY A 113 -22.81 -6.19 -2.24
C GLY A 113 -21.67 -5.27 -2.69
N GLN A 114 -21.97 -4.29 -3.54
CA GLN A 114 -21.00 -3.25 -3.96
C GLN A 114 -20.51 -2.41 -2.77
N ALA A 115 -21.36 -2.07 -1.80
CA ALA A 115 -20.95 -1.38 -0.58
C ALA A 115 -19.98 -2.22 0.27
N VAL A 116 -20.24 -3.54 0.36
CA VAL A 116 -19.33 -4.48 1.03
C VAL A 116 -17.97 -4.53 0.29
N LEU A 117 -17.95 -4.48 -1.03
CA LEU A 117 -16.70 -4.40 -1.82
C LEU A 117 -15.94 -3.13 -1.53
N ILE A 118 -16.61 -1.95 -1.55
CA ILE A 118 -16.01 -0.66 -1.20
C ILE A 118 -15.37 -0.74 0.18
N PHE A 119 -16.11 -1.22 1.18
CA PHE A 119 -15.61 -1.35 2.55
C PHE A 119 -14.40 -2.29 2.63
N SER A 120 -14.48 -3.45 1.96
CA SER A 120 -13.41 -4.46 1.97
C SER A 120 -12.13 -3.93 1.34
N VAL A 121 -12.23 -3.26 0.18
CA VAL A 121 -11.09 -2.64 -0.51
C VAL A 121 -10.49 -1.52 0.33
N GLN A 122 -11.32 -0.65 0.92
CA GLN A 122 -10.85 0.45 1.76
C GLN A 122 -10.11 -0.05 3.00
N MET A 123 -10.69 -1.02 3.70
CA MET A 123 -10.05 -1.61 4.89
C MET A 123 -8.80 -2.40 4.53
N GLY A 124 -8.82 -3.11 3.40
CA GLY A 124 -7.65 -3.84 2.88
C GLY A 124 -6.50 -2.91 2.52
N GLY A 125 -6.75 -1.89 1.70
CA GLY A 125 -5.73 -0.92 1.26
C GLY A 125 -5.13 -0.11 2.41
N LEU A 126 -5.97 0.45 3.29
CA LEU A 126 -5.50 1.15 4.48
C LEU A 126 -4.74 0.21 5.44
N GLY A 127 -5.19 -1.04 5.56
CA GLY A 127 -4.53 -2.07 6.36
C GLY A 127 -3.11 -2.32 5.86
N VAL A 128 -2.93 -2.61 4.58
CA VAL A 128 -1.61 -2.87 3.96
C VAL A 128 -0.67 -1.68 4.16
N MET A 129 -1.13 -0.46 3.85
CA MET A 129 -0.32 0.76 4.03
C MET A 129 0.10 0.97 5.48
N THR A 130 -0.83 0.78 6.42
CA THR A 130 -0.59 0.97 7.84
C THR A 130 0.43 -0.03 8.36
N PHE A 131 0.25 -1.33 8.06
CA PHE A 131 1.17 -2.38 8.50
C PHE A 131 2.55 -2.24 7.87
N ALA A 132 2.64 -1.93 6.58
CA ALA A 132 3.93 -1.66 5.92
C ALA A 132 4.67 -0.49 6.59
N SER A 133 3.95 0.55 6.99
CA SER A 133 4.49 1.71 7.69
C SER A 133 4.98 1.37 9.09
N LEU A 134 4.23 0.57 9.83
CA LEU A 134 4.61 0.11 11.17
C LEU A 134 5.85 -0.78 11.13
N ILE A 135 5.96 -1.67 10.14
CA ILE A 135 7.16 -2.50 9.94
C ILE A 135 8.35 -1.60 9.61
N ALA A 136 8.21 -0.64 8.69
CA ALA A 136 9.28 0.29 8.34
C ALA A 136 9.73 1.12 9.54
N LEU A 137 8.80 1.56 10.38
CA LEU A 137 9.09 2.29 11.62
C LEU A 137 9.84 1.39 12.63
N ALA A 138 9.39 0.14 12.81
CA ALA A 138 10.03 -0.82 13.70
C ALA A 138 11.48 -1.14 13.27
N VAL A 139 11.73 -1.36 11.98
CA VAL A 139 13.07 -1.60 11.44
C VAL A 139 13.97 -0.38 11.66
N ASN A 140 13.47 0.83 11.37
CA ASN A 140 14.23 2.06 11.59
C ASN A 140 14.56 2.30 13.07
N HIS A 141 13.68 1.90 13.99
CA HIS A 141 13.94 1.97 15.43
C HIS A 141 15.08 1.03 15.87
N HIS A 142 15.16 -0.18 15.33
CA HIS A 142 16.26 -1.11 15.63
C HIS A 142 17.60 -0.56 15.14
N LEU A 143 17.66 0.02 13.94
CA LEU A 143 18.88 0.63 13.41
C LEU A 143 19.32 1.85 14.22
N LYS A 144 18.38 2.65 14.73
CA LYS A 144 18.69 3.80 15.60
C LYS A 144 19.05 3.39 17.03
N ALA A 145 18.55 2.26 17.54
CA ALA A 145 18.90 1.75 18.86
C ALA A 145 20.38 1.36 18.93
N THR A 146 20.94 0.80 17.85
CA THR A 146 22.37 0.48 17.76
C THR A 146 23.25 1.74 17.76
N GLN A 147 22.76 2.87 17.22
CA GLN A 147 23.43 4.17 17.31
C GLN A 147 23.16 4.92 18.63
N LYS A 148 21.99 4.67 19.29
CA LYS A 148 21.62 5.32 20.56
C LYS A 148 22.22 4.68 21.80
N LEU A 149 22.81 3.49 21.73
CA LEU A 149 23.64 2.91 22.80
C LEU A 149 24.90 3.75 23.08
N LEU A 150 25.23 4.66 22.16
CA LEU A 150 26.32 5.63 22.34
C LEU A 150 25.86 6.97 22.93
N THR A 151 24.56 7.22 23.09
CA THR A 151 23.99 8.44 23.68
C THR A 151 22.79 8.07 24.57
N ALA A 152 23.08 7.38 25.65
CA ALA A 152 22.08 7.06 26.68
C ALA A 152 21.78 8.32 27.49
N ASN A 153 20.68 8.96 27.24
CA ASN A 153 19.81 9.63 28.22
C ASN A 153 18.82 10.58 27.56
N GLU A 154 17.79 10.07 26.93
CA GLU A 154 16.53 10.84 26.82
C GLU A 154 15.50 10.09 25.99
N LEU A 155 14.27 10.06 26.49
CA LEU A 155 12.99 9.81 25.82
C LEU A 155 12.35 8.41 25.95
N GLY A 156 11.64 8.29 27.08
CA GLY A 156 10.71 7.18 27.37
C GLY A 156 9.23 7.37 26.96
N THR A 157 8.87 8.22 25.97
CA THR A 157 7.44 8.56 25.74
C THR A 157 6.94 8.58 24.28
N THR A 158 7.67 8.07 23.30
CA THR A 158 7.37 8.37 21.90
C THR A 158 6.70 7.27 21.05
N LYS A 159 6.58 6.02 21.51
CA LYS A 159 6.16 4.90 20.64
C LYS A 159 4.69 4.95 20.19
N LEU A 160 3.76 5.31 21.05
CA LEU A 160 2.33 5.33 20.71
C LEU A 160 1.92 6.58 19.90
N GLY A 161 2.57 7.72 20.16
CA GLY A 161 2.33 8.96 19.43
C GLY A 161 2.77 8.91 17.96
N GLU A 162 3.90 8.26 17.69
CA GLU A 162 4.40 8.07 16.32
C GLU A 162 3.47 7.19 15.47
N ILE A 163 2.94 6.11 16.05
CA ILE A 163 2.00 5.20 15.37
C ILE A 163 0.69 5.92 15.02
N LYS A 164 0.12 6.64 15.99
CA LYS A 164 -1.11 7.43 15.75
C LYS A 164 -0.89 8.49 14.68
N GLY A 165 0.26 9.16 14.70
CA GLY A 165 0.62 10.17 13.70
C GLY A 165 0.70 9.58 12.28
N VAL A 166 1.36 8.43 12.11
CA VAL A 166 1.45 7.74 10.81
C VAL A 166 0.07 7.32 10.32
N LEU A 167 -0.74 6.68 11.16
CA LEU A 167 -2.07 6.21 10.81
C LEU A 167 -2.98 7.38 10.39
N THR A 168 -3.00 8.46 11.16
CA THR A 168 -3.79 9.66 10.83
C THR A 168 -3.41 10.22 9.46
N VAL A 169 -2.13 10.24 9.17
CA VAL A 169 -1.63 10.77 7.91
C VAL A 169 -1.98 9.86 6.72
N VAL A 170 -1.86 8.54 6.87
CA VAL A 170 -2.25 7.57 5.84
C VAL A 170 -3.73 7.73 5.51
N ILE A 171 -4.58 7.74 6.54
CA ILE A 171 -6.04 7.90 6.40
C ILE A 171 -6.37 9.25 5.76
N ALA A 172 -5.81 10.35 6.26
CA ALA A 172 -6.08 11.68 5.72
C ALA A 172 -5.65 11.81 4.26
N THR A 173 -4.50 11.24 3.88
CA THR A 173 -4.03 11.26 2.49
C THR A 173 -4.96 10.46 1.58
N ALA A 174 -5.39 9.27 1.99
CA ALA A 174 -6.30 8.43 1.24
C ALA A 174 -7.63 9.16 0.99
N PHE A 175 -8.32 9.59 2.05
CA PHE A 175 -9.60 10.27 1.93
C PHE A 175 -9.50 11.61 1.18
N THR A 176 -8.38 12.31 1.26
CA THR A 176 -8.17 13.55 0.48
C THR A 176 -8.13 13.26 -1.01
N ILE A 177 -7.34 12.26 -1.44
CA ILE A 177 -7.22 11.91 -2.86
C ILE A 177 -8.52 11.30 -3.38
N GLU A 178 -9.13 10.40 -2.61
CA GLU A 178 -10.44 9.82 -2.94
C GLU A 178 -11.52 10.90 -3.08
N GLY A 179 -11.55 11.89 -2.17
CA GLY A 179 -12.47 13.02 -2.22
C GLY A 179 -12.27 13.91 -3.47
N ILE A 180 -11.00 14.20 -3.79
CA ILE A 180 -10.68 14.95 -5.02
C ILE A 180 -11.11 14.17 -6.26
N THR A 181 -10.84 12.87 -6.30
CA THR A 181 -11.20 11.97 -7.40
C THR A 181 -12.72 11.88 -7.54
N PHE A 182 -13.45 11.74 -6.43
CA PHE A 182 -14.91 11.73 -6.39
C PHE A 182 -15.50 12.99 -7.04
N VAL A 183 -15.01 14.17 -6.65
CA VAL A 183 -15.48 15.44 -7.20
C VAL A 183 -15.11 15.58 -8.69
N ALA A 184 -13.91 15.14 -9.08
CA ALA A 184 -13.46 15.22 -10.46
C ALA A 184 -14.21 14.26 -11.40
N LEU A 185 -14.66 13.10 -10.90
CA LEU A 185 -15.44 12.13 -11.66
C LEU A 185 -16.88 12.57 -11.90
N PHE A 186 -17.45 13.32 -10.97
CA PHE A 186 -18.88 13.66 -10.99
C PHE A 186 -19.36 14.28 -12.31
N PRO A 187 -18.71 15.31 -12.89
CA PRO A 187 -19.17 15.91 -14.14
C PRO A 187 -19.15 14.95 -15.34
N GLY A 188 -18.13 14.09 -15.41
CA GLY A 188 -17.99 13.10 -16.48
C GLY A 188 -19.07 12.02 -16.40
N LEU A 189 -19.23 11.43 -15.23
CA LEU A 189 -20.24 10.39 -14.98
C LEU A 189 -21.67 10.93 -15.03
N TYR A 190 -21.89 12.20 -14.66
CA TYR A 190 -23.21 12.82 -14.76
C TYR A 190 -23.72 12.88 -16.21
N LYS A 191 -22.82 13.11 -17.16
CA LYS A 191 -23.14 13.08 -18.60
C LYS A 191 -23.38 11.64 -19.08
N VAL A 192 -22.57 10.69 -18.63
CA VAL A 192 -22.71 9.25 -18.96
C VAL A 192 -24.04 8.71 -18.45
N ASN A 193 -24.42 9.08 -17.24
CA ASN A 193 -25.64 8.61 -16.55
C ASN A 193 -26.89 9.42 -16.90
N HIS A 194 -26.87 10.15 -18.02
CA HIS A 194 -28.02 10.93 -18.51
C HIS A 194 -28.68 11.82 -17.42
N GLY A 195 -27.87 12.40 -16.53
CA GLY A 195 -28.35 13.31 -15.48
C GLY A 195 -28.87 12.64 -14.21
N ASN A 196 -28.72 11.34 -14.04
CA ASN A 196 -29.14 10.63 -12.82
C ASN A 196 -28.14 10.90 -11.67
N VAL A 197 -28.45 11.86 -10.82
CA VAL A 197 -27.59 12.29 -9.71
C VAL A 197 -27.27 11.13 -8.73
N ARG A 198 -28.30 10.34 -8.36
CA ARG A 198 -28.11 9.26 -7.38
C ARG A 198 -27.15 8.20 -7.88
N HIS A 199 -27.30 7.78 -9.13
CA HIS A 199 -26.42 6.79 -9.76
C HIS A 199 -25.00 7.34 -9.93
N THR A 200 -24.88 8.59 -10.39
CA THR A 200 -23.60 9.28 -10.53
C THR A 200 -22.82 9.40 -9.21
N LEU A 201 -23.50 9.75 -8.11
CA LEU A 201 -22.85 9.81 -6.79
C LEU A 201 -22.31 8.45 -6.36
N TRP A 202 -23.09 7.39 -6.59
CA TRP A 202 -22.69 6.04 -6.24
C TRP A 202 -21.47 5.57 -7.03
N GLU A 203 -21.51 5.74 -8.34
CA GLU A 203 -20.39 5.36 -9.22
C GLU A 203 -19.14 6.21 -8.96
N SER A 204 -19.29 7.51 -8.76
CA SER A 204 -18.16 8.39 -8.42
C SER A 204 -17.48 7.94 -7.13
N LEU A 205 -18.24 7.54 -6.10
CA LEU A 205 -17.70 7.01 -4.85
C LEU A 205 -16.99 5.68 -5.08
N PHE A 206 -17.64 4.78 -5.82
CA PHE A 206 -17.09 3.47 -6.12
C PHE A 206 -15.74 3.59 -6.86
N PHE A 207 -15.72 4.31 -7.98
CA PHE A 207 -14.50 4.52 -8.75
C PHE A 207 -13.40 5.26 -7.98
N ALA A 208 -13.74 6.25 -7.15
CA ALA A 208 -12.76 6.99 -6.37
C ALA A 208 -12.01 6.08 -5.39
N VAL A 209 -12.74 5.23 -4.65
CA VAL A 209 -12.16 4.27 -3.71
C VAL A 209 -11.37 3.19 -4.44
N MET A 210 -11.94 2.59 -5.48
CA MET A 210 -11.28 1.54 -6.24
C MET A 210 -10.00 2.04 -6.92
N ALA A 211 -10.02 3.24 -7.50
CA ALA A 211 -8.88 3.81 -8.19
C ALA A 211 -7.71 4.09 -7.25
N TYR A 212 -7.95 4.75 -6.13
CA TYR A 212 -6.87 5.04 -5.17
C TYR A 212 -6.26 3.78 -4.56
N ASN A 213 -7.09 2.80 -4.25
CA ASN A 213 -6.64 1.51 -3.71
C ASN A 213 -6.10 0.55 -4.78
N ASN A 214 -6.09 0.94 -6.04
CA ASN A 214 -5.64 0.12 -7.17
C ASN A 214 -6.40 -1.23 -7.26
N ALA A 215 -7.67 -1.25 -6.87
CA ALA A 215 -8.55 -2.39 -6.98
C ALA A 215 -9.40 -2.25 -8.26
N GLY A 216 -9.18 -3.09 -9.23
CA GLY A 216 -9.75 -3.01 -10.58
C GLY A 216 -11.24 -3.36 -10.70
N PHE A 217 -12.02 -3.38 -9.62
CA PHE A 217 -13.48 -3.57 -9.70
C PHE A 217 -14.16 -2.35 -10.33
N THR A 218 -15.15 -2.62 -11.18
CA THR A 218 -15.96 -1.59 -11.85
C THR A 218 -17.43 -1.73 -11.46
N PRO A 219 -18.15 -0.61 -11.25
CA PRO A 219 -19.56 -0.63 -10.90
C PRO A 219 -20.49 -0.83 -12.10
N ASP A 220 -19.95 -0.64 -13.29
CA ASP A 220 -20.63 -0.80 -14.58
C ASP A 220 -19.83 -1.71 -15.51
N GLY A 221 -20.49 -2.22 -16.57
CA GLY A 221 -19.83 -3.10 -17.55
C GLY A 221 -18.87 -2.41 -18.52
N ALA A 222 -18.83 -1.06 -18.51
CA ALA A 222 -18.01 -0.26 -19.42
C ALA A 222 -16.55 -0.06 -18.95
N GLY A 223 -16.24 -0.44 -17.71
CA GLY A 223 -14.89 -0.39 -17.16
C GLY A 223 -14.35 1.05 -17.00
N LEU A 224 -13.19 1.34 -17.58
CA LEU A 224 -12.52 2.64 -17.44
C LEU A 224 -13.14 3.75 -18.30
N HIS A 225 -14.10 3.47 -19.14
CA HIS A 225 -14.61 4.42 -20.14
C HIS A 225 -13.50 5.06 -20.98
N VAL A 226 -12.68 4.22 -21.61
CA VAL A 226 -11.48 4.64 -22.36
C VAL A 226 -11.73 5.78 -23.36
N ASN A 227 -12.94 5.85 -23.91
CA ASN A 227 -13.33 6.92 -24.85
C ASN A 227 -13.82 8.20 -24.15
N ASN A 228 -13.82 8.26 -22.81
CA ASN A 228 -14.26 9.43 -22.06
C ASN A 228 -13.19 9.93 -21.09
N TRP A 229 -12.42 10.92 -21.55
CA TRP A 229 -11.34 11.53 -20.76
C TRP A 229 -11.82 12.10 -19.42
N ALA A 230 -13.04 12.61 -19.37
CA ALA A 230 -13.57 13.20 -18.14
C ALA A 230 -13.78 12.17 -17.02
N VAL A 231 -13.93 10.90 -17.37
CA VAL A 231 -14.02 9.79 -16.42
C VAL A 231 -12.67 9.09 -16.27
N GLY A 232 -12.04 8.74 -17.38
CA GLY A 232 -10.80 7.96 -17.37
C GLY A 232 -9.62 8.68 -16.74
N LEU A 233 -9.44 9.99 -16.99
CA LEU A 233 -8.28 10.73 -16.48
C LEU A 233 -8.26 10.83 -14.93
N PRO A 234 -9.35 11.19 -14.23
CA PRO A 234 -9.37 11.18 -12.77
C PRO A 234 -9.05 9.80 -12.18
N ILE A 235 -9.58 8.71 -12.76
CA ILE A 235 -9.30 7.34 -12.35
C ILE A 235 -7.80 7.05 -12.50
N LEU A 236 -7.22 7.34 -13.65
CA LEU A 236 -5.82 7.11 -13.97
C LEU A 236 -4.89 7.88 -13.02
N VAL A 237 -5.19 9.16 -12.75
CA VAL A 237 -4.41 10.00 -11.82
C VAL A 237 -4.52 9.47 -10.40
N SER A 238 -5.72 9.08 -9.95
CA SER A 238 -5.94 8.51 -8.62
C SER A 238 -5.17 7.21 -8.43
N ALA A 239 -5.26 6.29 -9.39
CA ALA A 239 -4.51 5.04 -9.40
C ALA A 239 -3.00 5.29 -9.38
N PHE A 240 -2.51 6.22 -10.18
CA PHE A 240 -1.11 6.63 -10.16
C PHE A 240 -0.68 7.17 -8.79
N CYS A 241 -1.47 8.02 -8.15
CA CYS A 241 -1.21 8.49 -6.79
C CYS A 241 -1.16 7.34 -5.78
N GLY A 242 -2.08 6.39 -5.85
CA GLY A 242 -2.08 5.18 -5.02
C GLY A 242 -0.81 4.35 -5.18
N THR A 243 -0.27 4.25 -6.42
CA THR A 243 0.97 3.50 -6.70
C THR A 243 2.22 4.18 -6.16
N LEU A 244 2.25 5.51 -5.99
CA LEU A 244 3.44 6.22 -5.47
C LEU A 244 3.72 5.91 -4.00
N GLY A 245 2.67 5.64 -3.23
CA GLY A 245 2.74 5.42 -1.79
C GLY A 245 2.71 6.72 -0.97
N PHE A 246 2.13 6.62 0.24
CA PHE A 246 1.88 7.79 1.08
C PHE A 246 3.14 8.58 1.48
N PRO A 247 4.36 7.99 1.73
CA PRO A 247 5.53 8.78 2.10
C PRO A 247 5.98 9.73 0.99
N VAL A 248 5.83 9.31 -0.28
CA VAL A 248 6.13 10.14 -1.44
C VAL A 248 5.12 11.28 -1.54
N LEU A 249 3.83 10.97 -1.45
CA LEU A 249 2.75 11.96 -1.48
C LEU A 249 2.91 13.00 -0.37
N LEU A 250 3.19 12.57 0.85
CA LEU A 250 3.48 13.46 1.98
C LEU A 250 4.68 14.37 1.73
N ASN A 251 5.77 13.81 1.21
CA ASN A 251 6.97 14.59 0.93
C ASN A 251 6.67 15.66 -0.13
N LEU A 252 5.88 15.32 -1.17
CA LEU A 252 5.43 16.25 -2.18
C LEU A 252 4.52 17.33 -1.60
N MET A 253 3.50 16.96 -0.82
CA MET A 253 2.58 17.90 -0.18
C MET A 253 3.31 18.87 0.76
N ARG A 254 4.21 18.35 1.61
CA ARG A 254 5.04 19.19 2.49
C ARG A 254 6.00 20.08 1.72
N SER A 255 6.55 19.56 0.62
CA SER A 255 7.45 20.32 -0.24
C SER A 255 6.72 21.47 -0.93
N TRP A 256 5.53 21.21 -1.43
CA TRP A 256 4.66 22.22 -2.04
C TRP A 256 4.23 23.30 -1.04
N ARG A 257 3.70 22.86 0.12
CA ARG A 257 3.29 23.80 1.18
C ARG A 257 4.43 24.70 1.68
N ASN A 258 5.65 24.16 1.76
CA ASN A 258 6.82 24.86 2.28
C ASN A 258 7.71 25.46 1.14
N HIS A 259 7.23 25.50 -0.08
CA HIS A 259 7.95 25.99 -1.27
C HIS A 259 9.38 25.43 -1.41
N ARG A 260 9.58 24.14 -1.01
CA ARG A 260 10.90 23.51 -1.07
C ARG A 260 11.21 23.02 -2.48
N PRO A 261 12.39 23.34 -3.03
CA PRO A 261 12.75 22.91 -4.38
C PRO A 261 12.95 21.37 -4.43
N PRO A 262 12.79 20.73 -5.62
CA PRO A 262 12.97 19.29 -5.81
C PRO A 262 14.34 18.76 -5.35
N LYS A 263 15.36 19.61 -5.35
CA LYS A 263 16.70 19.25 -4.84
C LYS A 263 16.69 18.83 -3.37
N ARG A 264 15.74 19.33 -2.56
CA ARG A 264 15.60 19.04 -1.11
C ARG A 264 14.69 17.86 -0.80
N TRP A 265 14.12 17.19 -1.81
CA TRP A 265 13.30 15.99 -1.61
C TRP A 265 14.12 14.85 -1.00
N SER A 266 13.45 13.95 -0.28
CA SER A 266 14.09 12.75 0.27
C SER A 266 14.64 11.87 -0.86
N LEU A 267 15.70 11.13 -0.59
CA LEU A 267 16.27 10.17 -1.55
C LEU A 267 15.21 9.17 -2.02
N HIS A 268 14.41 8.67 -1.08
CA HIS A 268 13.30 7.77 -1.35
C HIS A 268 12.31 8.36 -2.37
N THR A 269 11.88 9.61 -2.15
CA THR A 269 10.95 10.30 -3.07
C THR A 269 11.54 10.48 -4.46
N LYS A 270 12.81 10.91 -4.55
CA LYS A 270 13.49 11.07 -5.83
C LYS A 270 13.60 9.76 -6.60
N LEU A 271 14.03 8.70 -5.89
CA LEU A 271 14.21 7.38 -6.48
C LEU A 271 12.88 6.82 -6.97
N THR A 272 11.83 6.89 -6.14
CA THR A 272 10.49 6.41 -6.50
C THR A 272 9.95 7.16 -7.71
N LEU A 273 9.96 8.49 -7.69
CA LEU A 273 9.41 9.30 -8.79
C LEU A 273 10.18 9.11 -10.09
N THR A 274 11.51 9.17 -10.06
CA THR A 274 12.35 9.00 -11.25
C THR A 274 12.13 7.64 -11.89
N THR A 275 12.19 6.56 -11.09
CA THR A 275 12.03 5.21 -11.61
C THR A 275 10.61 4.95 -12.10
N THR A 276 9.59 5.42 -11.37
CA THR A 276 8.19 5.31 -11.80
C THR A 276 7.98 6.04 -13.13
N PHE A 277 8.48 7.27 -13.25
CA PHE A 277 8.35 8.05 -14.47
C PHE A 277 9.07 7.40 -15.65
N CYS A 278 10.29 6.87 -15.45
CA CYS A 278 11.02 6.14 -16.49
C CYS A 278 10.24 4.90 -16.97
N ILE A 279 9.65 4.13 -16.05
CA ILE A 279 8.86 2.94 -16.42
C ILE A 279 7.60 3.34 -17.18
N VAL A 280 6.86 4.36 -16.69
CA VAL A 280 5.65 4.85 -17.36
C VAL A 280 5.98 5.37 -18.76
N LEU A 281 7.06 6.16 -18.91
CA LEU A 281 7.50 6.66 -20.20
C LEU A 281 7.92 5.52 -21.15
N ALA A 282 8.66 4.55 -20.66
CA ALA A 282 9.05 3.37 -21.44
C ALA A 282 7.82 2.58 -21.92
N SER A 283 6.83 2.34 -21.04
CA SER A 283 5.61 1.64 -21.38
C SER A 283 4.75 2.41 -22.37
N PHE A 284 4.61 3.72 -22.17
CA PHE A 284 3.90 4.61 -23.08
C PHE A 284 4.53 4.58 -24.48
N THR A 285 5.86 4.78 -24.56
CA THR A 285 6.59 4.77 -25.82
C THR A 285 6.53 3.42 -26.51
N TRP A 286 6.71 2.32 -25.75
CA TRP A 286 6.59 0.97 -26.28
C TRP A 286 5.24 0.73 -26.93
N PHE A 287 4.16 1.07 -26.23
CA PHE A 287 2.80 0.87 -26.72
C PHE A 287 2.56 1.68 -28.02
N LEU A 288 2.99 2.93 -28.04
CA LEU A 288 2.86 3.76 -29.25
C LEU A 288 3.64 3.18 -30.43
N LEU A 289 4.86 2.69 -30.22
CA LEU A 289 5.69 2.16 -31.31
C LEU A 289 5.16 0.82 -31.84
N MET A 290 4.72 -0.07 -30.96
CA MET A 290 4.32 -1.42 -31.33
C MET A 290 2.86 -1.51 -31.80
N GLU A 291 1.97 -0.73 -31.19
CA GLU A 291 0.53 -0.85 -31.42
C GLU A 291 -0.04 0.26 -32.31
N TRP A 292 0.78 1.22 -32.75
CA TRP A 292 0.29 2.36 -33.55
C TRP A 292 -0.54 1.97 -34.76
N ASN A 293 -0.13 0.93 -35.47
CA ASN A 293 -0.78 0.42 -36.67
C ASN A 293 -1.68 -0.81 -36.41
N ASN A 294 -1.97 -1.11 -35.16
CA ASN A 294 -2.77 -2.28 -34.81
C ASN A 294 -4.24 -2.05 -35.19
N LYS A 295 -4.68 -2.71 -36.26
CA LYS A 295 -6.04 -2.62 -36.76
C LYS A 295 -7.09 -3.26 -35.86
N LEU A 296 -6.70 -4.21 -34.98
CA LEU A 296 -7.60 -4.86 -34.04
C LEU A 296 -8.04 -3.89 -32.93
N LEU A 297 -7.13 -2.98 -32.53
CA LEU A 297 -7.41 -1.99 -31.48
C LEU A 297 -7.98 -0.68 -32.06
N PHE A 298 -7.52 -0.25 -33.23
CA PHE A 298 -7.74 1.10 -33.76
C PHE A 298 -8.23 1.13 -35.21
N ALA A 299 -9.11 0.22 -35.59
CA ALA A 299 -9.52 0.04 -37.01
C ALA A 299 -9.97 1.32 -37.73
N THR A 300 -10.59 2.28 -37.00
CA THR A 300 -11.13 3.53 -37.55
C THR A 300 -10.83 4.75 -36.68
N GLU A 301 -10.02 4.61 -35.63
CA GLU A 301 -9.83 5.63 -34.62
C GLU A 301 -8.68 6.61 -34.96
N GLY A 302 -8.87 7.88 -34.58
CA GLY A 302 -7.88 8.92 -34.74
C GLY A 302 -6.66 8.82 -33.81
N VAL A 303 -5.87 9.87 -33.72
CA VAL A 303 -4.66 9.94 -32.90
C VAL A 303 -5.01 9.97 -31.40
N GLU A 304 -6.11 10.64 -31.03
CA GLU A 304 -6.52 10.84 -29.64
C GLU A 304 -6.77 9.52 -28.89
N PRO A 305 -7.58 8.57 -29.38
CA PRO A 305 -7.77 7.29 -28.73
C PRO A 305 -6.48 6.47 -28.59
N ARG A 306 -5.57 6.55 -29.58
CA ARG A 306 -4.26 5.87 -29.52
C ARG A 306 -3.38 6.37 -28.38
N LEU A 307 -3.34 7.69 -28.21
CA LEU A 307 -2.60 8.31 -27.10
C LEU A 307 -3.22 7.93 -25.75
N TRP A 308 -4.55 7.90 -25.68
CA TRP A 308 -5.26 7.52 -24.47
C TRP A 308 -5.01 6.06 -24.09
N HIS A 309 -5.13 5.12 -25.01
CA HIS A 309 -4.80 3.71 -24.77
C HIS A 309 -3.33 3.53 -24.34
N ALA A 310 -2.41 4.28 -24.94
CA ALA A 310 -1.01 4.25 -24.53
C ALA A 310 -0.82 4.74 -23.08
N MET A 311 -1.54 5.77 -22.65
CA MET A 311 -1.53 6.25 -21.25
C MET A 311 -2.12 5.21 -20.30
N VAL A 312 -3.23 4.58 -20.67
CA VAL A 312 -3.85 3.49 -19.89
C VAL A 312 -2.88 2.31 -19.79
N ALA A 313 -2.29 1.88 -20.91
CA ALA A 313 -1.31 0.80 -20.96
C ALA A 313 -0.03 1.11 -20.16
N ALA A 314 0.33 2.36 -19.96
CA ALA A 314 1.49 2.76 -19.20
C ALA A 314 1.27 2.71 -17.67
N VAL A 315 0.03 2.92 -17.21
CA VAL A 315 -0.29 3.06 -15.78
C VAL A 315 -1.04 1.84 -15.24
N MET A 316 -2.12 1.41 -15.90
CA MET A 316 -3.06 0.43 -15.36
C MET A 316 -2.48 -0.98 -15.16
N PRO A 317 -1.65 -1.54 -16.06
CA PRO A 317 -1.10 -2.88 -15.87
C PRO A 317 -0.22 -3.01 -14.62
N ARG A 318 0.31 -1.92 -14.11
CA ARG A 318 1.25 -1.94 -12.98
C ARG A 318 0.61 -2.19 -11.61
N SER A 319 -0.67 -2.29 -11.47
CA SER A 319 -1.37 -2.72 -10.26
C SER A 319 -2.86 -2.40 -10.23
N SER A 320 -3.37 -1.52 -11.10
CA SER A 320 -4.75 -1.05 -10.99
C SER A 320 -5.75 -1.96 -11.67
N GLY A 321 -5.36 -2.59 -12.79
CA GLY A 321 -6.15 -3.60 -13.49
C GLY A 321 -7.51 -3.15 -14.05
N PHE A 322 -7.81 -1.85 -14.05
CA PHE A 322 -9.05 -1.34 -14.61
C PHE A 322 -9.09 -1.57 -16.12
N ASP A 323 -10.14 -2.22 -16.56
CA ASP A 323 -10.47 -2.45 -17.96
C ASP A 323 -9.27 -2.90 -18.82
N LEU A 324 -8.89 -4.15 -18.67
CA LEU A 324 -7.91 -4.80 -19.53
C LEU A 324 -8.57 -5.56 -20.69
N SER A 325 -9.78 -5.22 -21.05
CA SER A 325 -10.56 -5.84 -22.16
C SER A 325 -9.85 -5.71 -23.51
N TRP A 326 -9.02 -4.68 -23.70
CA TRP A 326 -8.20 -4.47 -24.89
C TRP A 326 -6.95 -5.38 -24.97
N MET A 327 -6.54 -6.03 -23.88
CA MET A 327 -5.36 -6.90 -23.84
C MET A 327 -5.33 -8.05 -24.86
N PRO A 328 -6.45 -8.74 -25.16
CA PRO A 328 -6.44 -9.76 -26.20
C PRO A 328 -6.06 -9.24 -27.59
N GLY A 329 -6.36 -7.98 -27.89
CA GLY A 329 -6.11 -7.34 -29.18
C GLY A 329 -4.67 -6.85 -29.40
N VAL A 330 -3.82 -6.79 -28.38
CA VAL A 330 -2.42 -6.33 -28.53
C VAL A 330 -1.51 -7.46 -29.05
N SER A 331 -0.40 -7.03 -29.63
CA SER A 331 0.63 -7.95 -30.13
C SER A 331 1.26 -8.79 -28.99
N ASP A 332 1.76 -9.97 -29.29
CA ASP A 332 2.38 -10.84 -28.30
C ASP A 332 3.66 -10.21 -27.69
N ALA A 333 4.39 -9.42 -28.49
CA ALA A 333 5.52 -8.65 -27.97
C ALA A 333 5.09 -7.66 -26.88
N THR A 334 3.97 -6.97 -27.06
CA THR A 334 3.40 -6.06 -26.07
C THR A 334 2.89 -6.82 -24.85
N LYS A 335 2.28 -8.00 -25.00
CA LYS A 335 1.86 -8.84 -23.87
C LYS A 335 3.05 -9.23 -22.99
N VAL A 336 4.15 -9.68 -23.59
CA VAL A 336 5.38 -10.03 -22.87
C VAL A 336 5.97 -8.82 -22.17
N PHE A 337 6.07 -7.68 -22.87
CA PHE A 337 6.59 -6.46 -22.28
C PHE A 337 5.74 -6.00 -21.07
N LEU A 338 4.42 -5.95 -21.22
CA LEU A 338 3.51 -5.57 -20.13
C LEU A 338 3.59 -6.55 -18.95
N SER A 339 3.75 -7.85 -19.20
CA SER A 339 3.97 -8.85 -18.13
C SER A 339 5.23 -8.55 -17.32
N ILE A 340 6.32 -8.11 -17.95
CA ILE A 340 7.54 -7.66 -17.25
C ILE A 340 7.26 -6.40 -16.43
N VAL A 341 6.54 -5.44 -17.01
CA VAL A 341 6.18 -4.19 -16.32
C VAL A 341 5.25 -4.44 -15.13
N MET A 342 4.30 -5.37 -15.26
CA MET A 342 3.41 -5.79 -14.15
C MET A 342 4.18 -6.33 -12.96
N PHE A 343 5.34 -6.98 -13.17
CA PHE A 343 6.17 -7.47 -12.09
C PHE A 343 6.80 -6.34 -11.27
N ILE A 344 6.98 -5.15 -11.87
CA ILE A 344 7.49 -3.94 -11.20
C ILE A 344 6.31 -3.12 -10.70
N GLY A 345 5.98 -3.29 -9.43
CA GLY A 345 4.83 -2.64 -8.79
C GLY A 345 5.03 -1.17 -8.46
N GLY A 346 4.46 -0.72 -7.35
CA GLY A 346 4.50 0.66 -6.89
C GLY A 346 5.62 0.99 -5.91
N GLY A 347 5.55 2.18 -5.32
CA GLY A 347 6.46 2.66 -4.26
C GLY A 347 6.30 1.87 -2.95
N SER A 348 7.23 2.09 -2.03
CA SER A 348 7.10 1.53 -0.68
C SER A 348 5.86 2.07 0.02
N THR A 349 5.17 1.19 0.75
CA THR A 349 3.95 1.55 1.48
C THR A 349 2.84 2.12 0.58
N SER A 350 2.77 1.64 -0.66
CA SER A 350 1.68 1.91 -1.60
C SER A 350 0.64 0.80 -1.58
N THR A 351 -0.51 1.03 -2.19
CA THR A 351 -1.55 0.02 -2.43
C THR A 351 -1.18 -0.96 -3.54
N ALA A 352 -0.17 -0.62 -4.35
CA ALA A 352 0.28 -1.45 -5.46
C ALA A 352 1.05 -2.70 -5.00
N GLY A 353 0.81 -3.82 -5.67
CA GLY A 353 1.55 -5.08 -5.53
C GLY A 353 2.92 -5.08 -6.21
N GLY A 354 3.53 -6.25 -6.40
CA GLY A 354 4.78 -6.44 -7.13
C GLY A 354 6.05 -6.04 -6.40
N ILE A 355 7.21 -6.13 -7.10
CA ILE A 355 8.50 -5.65 -6.59
C ILE A 355 8.44 -4.14 -6.45
N ARG A 356 8.81 -3.62 -5.30
CA ARG A 356 8.82 -2.18 -5.06
C ARG A 356 9.75 -1.45 -6.03
N VAL A 357 9.27 -0.36 -6.61
CA VAL A 357 10.05 0.47 -7.56
C VAL A 357 11.41 0.87 -6.99
N THR A 358 11.47 1.17 -5.68
CA THR A 358 12.73 1.49 -5.00
C THR A 358 13.69 0.30 -4.95
N THR A 359 13.18 -0.91 -4.69
CA THR A 359 14.00 -2.15 -4.70
C THR A 359 14.52 -2.41 -6.10
N PHE A 360 13.68 -2.30 -7.12
CA PHE A 360 14.08 -2.45 -8.51
C PHE A 360 15.16 -1.45 -8.90
N ALA A 361 14.98 -0.17 -8.53
CA ALA A 361 15.97 0.87 -8.77
C ALA A 361 17.32 0.58 -8.08
N VAL A 362 17.29 0.13 -6.83
CA VAL A 362 18.52 -0.22 -6.08
C VAL A 362 19.22 -1.39 -6.74
N ILE A 363 18.50 -2.43 -7.18
CA ILE A 363 19.08 -3.57 -7.91
C ILE A 363 19.79 -3.09 -9.19
N LEU A 364 19.12 -2.24 -10.00
CA LEU A 364 19.74 -1.70 -11.22
C LEU A 364 21.00 -0.86 -10.93
N LEU A 365 20.96 -0.03 -9.89
CA LEU A 365 22.10 0.78 -9.49
C LEU A 365 23.25 -0.08 -8.96
N THR A 366 22.96 -1.14 -8.24
CA THR A 366 23.94 -2.11 -7.74
C THR A 366 24.60 -2.87 -8.90
N CYS A 367 23.80 -3.37 -9.85
CA CYS A 367 24.32 -3.98 -11.07
C CYS A 367 25.24 -3.01 -11.83
N ARG A 368 24.80 -1.77 -12.03
CA ARG A 368 25.61 -0.73 -12.66
C ARG A 368 26.92 -0.48 -11.91
N ALA A 369 26.90 -0.40 -10.57
CA ALA A 369 28.09 -0.22 -9.75
C ALA A 369 29.08 -1.38 -9.94
N ALA A 370 28.56 -2.63 -9.92
CA ALA A 370 29.36 -3.84 -10.15
C ALA A 370 30.02 -3.82 -11.54
N PHE A 371 29.27 -3.52 -12.61
CA PHE A 371 29.83 -3.41 -13.97
C PHE A 371 30.84 -2.28 -14.14
N THR A 372 30.75 -1.21 -13.35
CA THR A 372 31.70 -0.08 -13.39
C THR A 372 32.82 -0.20 -12.38
N GLY A 373 32.95 -1.32 -11.67
CA GLY A 373 34.01 -1.57 -10.67
C GLY A 373 33.92 -0.66 -9.45
N ARG A 374 32.77 -0.07 -9.14
CA ARG A 374 32.57 0.81 -7.98
C ARG A 374 32.12 0.00 -6.77
N HIS A 375 32.78 0.19 -5.65
CA HIS A 375 32.40 -0.45 -4.38
C HIS A 375 31.16 0.18 -3.73
N ASP A 376 30.86 1.43 -4.05
CA ASP A 376 29.73 2.18 -3.46
C ASP A 376 28.61 2.40 -4.46
N VAL A 377 27.38 2.13 -4.01
CA VAL A 377 26.17 2.44 -4.77
C VAL A 377 25.72 3.86 -4.43
N ASN A 378 25.82 4.76 -5.39
CA ASN A 378 25.47 6.16 -5.22
C ASN A 378 24.28 6.54 -6.10
N ALA A 379 23.30 7.23 -5.52
CA ALA A 379 22.18 7.86 -6.25
C ALA A 379 21.98 9.29 -5.77
N PHE A 380 21.78 10.21 -6.72
CA PHE A 380 21.55 11.64 -6.44
C PHE A 380 22.56 12.26 -5.47
N HIS A 381 23.85 11.93 -5.62
CA HIS A 381 24.98 12.38 -4.78
C HIS A 381 24.86 11.89 -3.31
N ARG A 382 24.15 10.80 -3.07
CA ARG A 382 24.06 10.15 -1.76
C ARG A 382 24.39 8.67 -1.89
N ARG A 383 25.10 8.13 -0.90
CA ARG A 383 25.35 6.70 -0.76
C ARG A 383 24.04 6.02 -0.32
N ILE A 384 23.70 4.90 -0.98
CA ILE A 384 22.55 4.05 -0.64
C ILE A 384 22.98 2.96 0.31
#